data_9a3835f23a779c0cf2988699f92566fd
#
_entry.id   9a3835f23a779c0cf2988699f92566fd
#
_cell.length_a   1.000
_cell.length_b   1.000
_cell.length_c   1.000
_cell.angle_alpha   90.00
_cell.angle_beta   90.00
_cell.angle_gamma   90.00
#
_symmetry.space_group_name_H-M   'P 1'
#
loop_
_entity.id
_entity.type
_entity.pdbx_description
1 polymer ?
#
loop_
_entity_poly.entity_id
_entity_poly.type
_entity_poly.pdbx_seq_one_letter_code
_entity_poly.pdbx_strand_id
1 'polypeptide(L)'
;MGDVSFTHVIGTDAITLSDGSTVKMDVVSYIDKGRTMVPLRFFSQVLGYDVFWDNDYKLAFLMDEDTWAAAIDKDLSILNSLLAQQSKSADLSKTQKSTLTAKGTVKVVDSINGDKSYPYSGSMTVLVGKNAANLTMSLDLSSMLKLLESLAEEAVPAEYRAQLAKFSAEAILSDKAYIKSPLLDAMSESKSGTWYSLGELNYSELYQQAISAASASASAATVGHLLYAMMQQGDANHFFDSWESCIAAAQLIKLMYADSTFVKSGSGYQWHFGLVELAKLMNSMDSETSYTADSLKKDGLSDFALDMTVQGTSATLVCKMIMGDDSGTLVTLDMTVKSSGNQASAKGSVQVRNLCEVTFDLASTAQATSESVKTAPAAGANIVDLGAETLPIAG
;
A
#
# COMPACT_ATOMS: atom_id res chain seq x y z
N MET A 1 -29.24 8.85 -17.46
CA MET A 1 -28.61 9.07 -18.78
C MET A 1 -29.03 10.43 -19.26
N GLY A 2 -28.10 11.35 -19.50
CA GLY A 2 -28.42 12.58 -20.23
C GLY A 2 -28.64 12.25 -21.71
N ASP A 3 -29.49 13.01 -22.38
CA ASP A 3 -29.71 12.89 -23.82
C ASP A 3 -28.45 13.34 -24.57
N VAL A 4 -27.48 12.43 -24.76
CA VAL A 4 -26.30 12.69 -25.61
C VAL A 4 -26.75 12.45 -27.05
N SER A 5 -26.78 13.52 -27.86
CA SER A 5 -27.01 13.44 -29.30
C SER A 5 -25.75 13.87 -30.04
N PHE A 6 -25.46 13.22 -31.15
CA PHE A 6 -24.33 13.56 -32.00
C PHE A 6 -24.69 13.30 -33.48
N THR A 7 -23.93 13.96 -34.36
CA THR A 7 -24.04 13.77 -35.81
C THR A 7 -22.73 13.19 -36.31
N HIS A 8 -22.83 12.17 -37.16
CA HIS A 8 -21.70 11.51 -37.79
C HIS A 8 -21.92 11.37 -39.29
N VAL A 9 -20.94 11.70 -40.08
CA VAL A 9 -20.92 11.47 -41.53
C VAL A 9 -20.14 10.20 -41.84
N ILE A 10 -20.80 9.20 -42.43
CA ILE A 10 -20.15 7.92 -42.76
C ILE A 10 -19.02 8.17 -43.74
N GLY A 11 -17.87 7.54 -43.51
CA GLY A 11 -16.66 7.74 -44.30
C GLY A 11 -15.76 8.83 -43.73
N THR A 12 -16.07 9.38 -42.58
CA THR A 12 -15.22 10.32 -41.83
C THR A 12 -14.70 9.71 -40.51
N ASP A 13 -13.67 10.32 -39.96
CA ASP A 13 -13.05 9.94 -38.69
C ASP A 13 -13.45 10.88 -37.54
N ALA A 14 -14.57 11.62 -37.70
CA ALA A 14 -15.00 12.58 -36.70
C ALA A 14 -16.53 12.54 -36.48
N ILE A 15 -16.94 12.87 -35.27
CA ILE A 15 -18.34 13.15 -34.92
C ILE A 15 -18.46 14.56 -34.35
N THR A 16 -19.66 15.14 -34.49
CA THR A 16 -20.01 16.42 -33.89
C THR A 16 -21.03 16.17 -32.79
N LEU A 17 -20.70 16.57 -31.57
CA LEU A 17 -21.59 16.49 -30.41
C LEU A 17 -22.67 17.59 -30.45
N SER A 18 -23.70 17.45 -29.64
CA SER A 18 -24.81 18.41 -29.55
C SER A 18 -24.38 19.81 -29.08
N ASP A 19 -23.25 19.95 -28.40
CA ASP A 19 -22.67 21.23 -28.00
C ASP A 19 -21.79 21.87 -29.10
N GLY A 20 -21.71 21.23 -30.28
CA GLY A 20 -20.91 21.68 -31.41
C GLY A 20 -19.45 21.27 -31.36
N SER A 21 -18.98 20.63 -30.30
CA SER A 21 -17.61 20.11 -30.22
C SER A 21 -17.43 18.92 -31.19
N THR A 22 -16.18 18.72 -31.66
CA THR A 22 -15.83 17.62 -32.55
C THR A 22 -14.87 16.67 -31.86
N VAL A 23 -15.16 15.37 -31.89
CA VAL A 23 -14.29 14.33 -31.35
C VAL A 23 -13.81 13.44 -32.50
N LYS A 24 -12.52 13.18 -32.55
CA LYS A 24 -11.89 12.42 -33.63
C LYS A 24 -11.77 10.95 -33.26
N MET A 25 -12.13 10.06 -34.20
CA MET A 25 -11.99 8.61 -34.09
C MET A 25 -10.61 8.18 -34.56
N ASP A 26 -10.16 7.03 -34.11
CA ASP A 26 -8.89 6.39 -34.54
C ASP A 26 -9.03 5.68 -35.89
N VAL A 27 -10.23 5.33 -36.31
CA VAL A 27 -10.56 4.73 -37.60
C VAL A 27 -11.82 5.34 -38.21
N VAL A 28 -11.89 5.32 -39.53
CA VAL A 28 -13.01 5.84 -40.31
C VAL A 28 -14.17 4.86 -40.27
N SER A 29 -15.41 5.35 -40.10
CA SER A 29 -16.60 4.53 -40.25
C SER A 29 -16.82 4.13 -41.72
N TYR A 30 -17.40 2.97 -41.96
CA TYR A 30 -17.65 2.48 -43.30
C TYR A 30 -18.95 1.66 -43.38
N ILE A 31 -19.42 1.37 -44.59
CA ILE A 31 -20.55 0.48 -44.83
C ILE A 31 -20.04 -0.90 -45.25
N ASP A 32 -20.45 -1.93 -44.51
CA ASP A 32 -20.28 -3.33 -44.90
C ASP A 32 -21.63 -4.03 -44.98
N LYS A 33 -21.95 -4.63 -46.13
CA LYS A 33 -23.18 -5.38 -46.40
C LYS A 33 -24.48 -4.64 -45.96
N GLY A 34 -24.48 -3.32 -46.22
CA GLY A 34 -25.61 -2.47 -45.88
C GLY A 34 -25.75 -2.10 -44.42
N ARG A 35 -24.72 -2.34 -43.60
CA ARG A 35 -24.64 -1.94 -42.19
C ARG A 35 -23.51 -0.92 -42.02
N THR A 36 -23.77 0.11 -41.21
CA THR A 36 -22.73 1.07 -40.81
C THR A 36 -21.88 0.44 -39.76
N MET A 37 -20.58 0.34 -40.02
CA MET A 37 -19.55 -0.13 -39.09
C MET A 37 -18.88 1.09 -38.45
N VAL A 38 -18.82 1.10 -37.13
CA VAL A 38 -18.27 2.19 -36.31
C VAL A 38 -17.35 1.62 -35.22
N PRO A 39 -16.30 2.35 -34.78
CA PRO A 39 -15.42 1.90 -33.72
C PRO A 39 -16.21 1.81 -32.41
N LEU A 40 -16.35 0.61 -31.85
CA LEU A 40 -17.11 0.39 -30.61
C LEU A 40 -16.57 1.25 -29.47
N ARG A 41 -15.27 1.23 -29.23
CA ARG A 41 -14.62 1.98 -28.15
C ARG A 41 -14.97 3.46 -28.21
N PHE A 42 -14.86 4.04 -29.39
CA PHE A 42 -15.11 5.45 -29.57
C PHE A 42 -16.57 5.83 -29.27
N PHE A 43 -17.54 5.10 -29.82
CA PHE A 43 -18.96 5.37 -29.58
C PHE A 43 -19.34 5.18 -28.11
N SER A 44 -18.76 4.16 -27.49
CA SER A 44 -19.01 3.89 -26.08
C SER A 44 -18.49 5.03 -25.18
N GLN A 45 -17.30 5.52 -25.44
CA GLN A 45 -16.73 6.65 -24.69
C GLN A 45 -17.56 7.93 -24.83
N VAL A 46 -18.06 8.22 -26.05
CA VAL A 46 -18.96 9.36 -26.29
C VAL A 46 -20.26 9.23 -25.51
N LEU A 47 -20.75 8.00 -25.31
CA LEU A 47 -21.93 7.70 -24.52
C LEU A 47 -21.64 7.58 -23.00
N GLY A 48 -20.39 7.79 -22.58
CA GLY A 48 -19.99 7.71 -21.17
C GLY A 48 -19.72 6.31 -20.67
N TYR A 49 -19.48 5.34 -21.58
CA TYR A 49 -19.11 3.98 -21.22
C TYR A 49 -17.63 3.72 -21.48
N ASP A 50 -16.99 3.01 -20.58
CA ASP A 50 -15.67 2.41 -20.82
C ASP A 50 -15.81 1.07 -21.55
N VAL A 51 -14.78 0.75 -22.35
CA VAL A 51 -14.73 -0.49 -23.11
C VAL A 51 -13.58 -1.34 -22.64
N PHE A 52 -13.91 -2.51 -22.10
CA PHE A 52 -12.95 -3.53 -21.71
C PHE A 52 -12.98 -4.68 -22.70
N TRP A 53 -11.80 -5.20 -23.02
CA TRP A 53 -11.65 -6.35 -23.89
C TRP A 53 -11.22 -7.56 -23.09
N ASP A 54 -12.06 -8.59 -23.08
CA ASP A 54 -11.70 -9.88 -22.55
C ASP A 54 -10.99 -10.71 -23.61
N ASN A 55 -9.71 -11.01 -23.34
CA ASN A 55 -8.90 -11.72 -24.32
C ASN A 55 -9.17 -13.23 -24.34
N ASP A 56 -9.72 -13.81 -23.28
CA ASP A 56 -10.01 -15.25 -23.20
C ASP A 56 -11.31 -15.57 -23.90
N TYR A 57 -12.36 -14.80 -23.62
CA TYR A 57 -13.69 -14.99 -24.23
C TYR A 57 -13.89 -14.22 -25.54
N LYS A 58 -12.93 -13.36 -25.96
CA LYS A 58 -13.03 -12.49 -27.14
C LYS A 58 -14.27 -11.60 -27.12
N LEU A 59 -14.59 -11.05 -25.96
CA LEU A 59 -15.76 -10.22 -25.73
C LEU A 59 -15.36 -8.78 -25.38
N ALA A 60 -16.14 -7.82 -25.88
CA ALA A 60 -16.03 -6.44 -25.48
C ALA A 60 -17.14 -6.13 -24.47
N PHE A 61 -16.78 -5.63 -23.29
CA PHE A 61 -17.72 -5.19 -22.27
C PHE A 61 -17.81 -3.67 -22.27
N LEU A 62 -19.03 -3.17 -22.23
CA LEU A 62 -19.33 -1.76 -22.03
C LEU A 62 -19.73 -1.58 -20.57
N MET A 63 -18.98 -0.75 -19.86
CA MET A 63 -19.22 -0.50 -18.43
C MET A 63 -19.45 0.98 -18.17
N ASP A 64 -20.47 1.26 -17.40
CA ASP A 64 -20.70 2.54 -16.74
C ASP A 64 -20.16 2.46 -15.33
N GLU A 65 -19.19 3.32 -15.00
CA GLU A 65 -18.45 3.30 -13.73
C GLU A 65 -19.40 3.37 -12.53
N ASP A 66 -20.35 4.33 -12.53
CA ASP A 66 -21.24 4.54 -11.40
C ASP A 66 -22.19 3.35 -11.20
N THR A 67 -22.71 2.79 -12.28
CA THR A 67 -23.59 1.62 -12.24
C THR A 67 -22.86 0.38 -11.73
N TRP A 68 -21.63 0.18 -12.21
CA TRP A 68 -20.80 -0.94 -11.79
C TRP A 68 -20.38 -0.78 -10.33
N ALA A 69 -19.90 0.43 -9.94
CA ALA A 69 -19.52 0.72 -8.56
C ALA A 69 -20.69 0.53 -7.60
N ALA A 70 -21.90 1.02 -7.95
CA ALA A 70 -23.10 0.85 -7.13
C ALA A 70 -23.48 -0.63 -6.94
N ALA A 71 -23.27 -1.48 -7.95
CA ALA A 71 -23.51 -2.92 -7.83
C ALA A 71 -22.54 -3.60 -6.87
N ILE A 72 -21.26 -3.17 -6.89
CA ILE A 72 -20.24 -3.64 -5.94
C ILE A 72 -20.54 -3.12 -4.54
N ASP A 73 -20.88 -1.84 -4.41
CA ASP A 73 -21.07 -1.15 -3.12
C ASP A 73 -22.33 -1.55 -2.37
N LYS A 74 -23.23 -2.24 -3.06
CA LYS A 74 -24.40 -2.82 -2.40
C LYS A 74 -23.95 -3.67 -1.22
N ASP A 75 -24.47 -3.36 -0.02
CA ASP A 75 -24.15 -4.00 1.27
C ASP A 75 -22.74 -3.66 1.82
N LEU A 76 -22.08 -2.58 1.34
CA LEU A 76 -20.78 -2.09 1.82
C LEU A 76 -20.86 -0.65 2.37
N SER A 77 -22.04 -0.19 2.76
CA SER A 77 -22.26 1.22 3.14
C SER A 77 -21.42 1.64 4.37
N ILE A 78 -21.25 0.74 5.34
CA ILE A 78 -20.43 0.99 6.52
C ILE A 78 -18.96 1.09 6.13
N LEU A 79 -18.43 0.13 5.37
CA LEU A 79 -17.04 0.17 4.90
C LEU A 79 -16.77 1.43 4.08
N ASN A 80 -17.65 1.77 3.15
CA ASN A 80 -17.51 2.97 2.33
C ASN A 80 -17.52 4.26 3.17
N SER A 81 -18.35 4.32 4.21
CA SER A 81 -18.36 5.46 5.13
C SER A 81 -17.04 5.59 5.92
N LEU A 82 -16.41 4.49 6.27
CA LEU A 82 -15.10 4.45 6.94
C LEU A 82 -13.99 4.91 5.99
N LEU A 83 -13.97 4.46 4.75
CA LEU A 83 -13.04 4.90 3.72
C LEU A 83 -13.15 6.39 3.45
N ALA A 84 -14.38 6.92 3.31
CA ALA A 84 -14.63 8.34 3.11
C ALA A 84 -14.17 9.22 4.28
N GLN A 85 -14.15 8.70 5.51
CA GLN A 85 -13.60 9.41 6.67
C GLN A 85 -12.08 9.50 6.63
N GLN A 86 -11.40 8.46 6.15
CA GLN A 86 -9.94 8.41 6.03
C GLN A 86 -9.42 9.32 4.89
N SER A 87 -10.13 9.43 3.79
CA SER A 87 -9.71 10.21 2.62
C SER A 87 -9.69 11.73 2.84
N LYS A 88 -10.34 12.23 3.88
CA LYS A 88 -10.46 13.68 4.18
C LYS A 88 -9.23 14.31 4.86
N SER A 89 -8.18 13.55 5.16
CA SER A 89 -7.17 13.98 6.13
C SER A 89 -5.93 14.66 5.56
N ALA A 90 -5.67 14.67 4.26
CA ALA A 90 -4.45 15.23 3.67
C ALA A 90 -4.73 16.44 2.78
N ASP A 91 -4.30 17.65 3.20
CA ASP A 91 -4.24 18.82 2.34
C ASP A 91 -2.95 18.76 1.49
N LEU A 92 -3.04 18.09 0.35
CA LEU A 92 -1.91 17.89 -0.57
C LEU A 92 -1.40 19.19 -1.22
N SER A 93 -2.07 20.33 -1.02
CA SER A 93 -1.57 21.63 -1.48
C SER A 93 -0.42 22.17 -0.62
N LYS A 94 -0.24 21.62 0.57
CA LYS A 94 0.80 21.99 1.54
C LYS A 94 1.86 20.92 1.66
N THR A 95 3.06 21.34 2.09
CA THR A 95 4.09 20.38 2.50
C THR A 95 3.54 19.44 3.58
N GLN A 96 3.71 18.15 3.38
CA GLN A 96 3.33 17.13 4.35
C GLN A 96 4.57 16.65 5.12
N LYS A 97 4.45 16.55 6.43
CA LYS A 97 5.45 15.96 7.31
C LYS A 97 4.91 14.67 7.89
N SER A 98 5.59 13.56 7.60
CA SER A 98 5.32 12.28 8.22
C SER A 98 6.48 11.90 9.13
N THR A 99 6.17 11.43 10.33
CA THR A 99 7.16 10.87 11.25
C THR A 99 6.78 9.44 11.58
N LEU A 100 7.77 8.58 11.67
CA LEU A 100 7.62 7.20 12.13
C LEU A 100 8.66 6.97 13.23
N THR A 101 8.24 6.42 14.34
CA THR A 101 9.13 5.89 15.38
C THR A 101 8.88 4.42 15.56
N ALA A 102 9.95 3.67 15.77
CA ALA A 102 9.91 2.24 15.99
C ALA A 102 10.80 1.90 17.19
N LYS A 103 10.34 1.02 18.05
CA LYS A 103 11.15 0.41 19.11
C LYS A 103 10.62 -0.99 19.40
N GLY A 104 11.53 -1.84 19.88
CA GLY A 104 11.17 -3.20 20.23
C GLY A 104 12.34 -3.95 20.81
N THR A 105 12.14 -5.25 20.99
CA THR A 105 13.13 -6.15 21.54
C THR A 105 13.01 -7.49 20.84
N VAL A 106 14.15 -8.06 20.47
CA VAL A 106 14.25 -9.48 20.13
C VAL A 106 14.81 -10.19 21.36
N LYS A 107 14.01 -11.07 21.94
CA LYS A 107 14.41 -11.93 23.04
C LYS A 107 14.68 -13.33 22.48
N VAL A 108 15.88 -13.82 22.62
CA VAL A 108 16.27 -15.18 22.22
C VAL A 108 16.22 -16.06 23.46
N VAL A 109 15.52 -17.17 23.34
CA VAL A 109 15.41 -18.17 24.41
C VAL A 109 16.66 -19.05 24.43
N ASP A 110 17.38 -19.03 25.54
CA ASP A 110 18.54 -19.89 25.77
C ASP A 110 18.38 -20.62 27.12
N SER A 111 17.89 -21.85 27.03
CA SER A 111 17.61 -22.68 28.21
C SER A 111 18.88 -23.09 29.00
N ILE A 112 20.07 -22.89 28.45
CA ILE A 112 21.35 -23.27 29.07
C ILE A 112 22.00 -22.07 29.75
N ASN A 113 22.07 -20.91 29.04
CA ASN A 113 22.80 -19.73 29.50
C ASN A 113 21.87 -18.59 29.95
N GLY A 114 20.58 -18.80 29.90
CA GLY A 114 19.54 -17.80 30.19
C GLY A 114 19.21 -16.94 28.98
N ASP A 115 17.96 -16.48 28.95
CA ASP A 115 17.42 -15.67 27.86
C ASP A 115 18.21 -14.37 27.66
N LYS A 116 18.43 -14.00 26.40
CA LYS A 116 19.10 -12.77 26.01
C LYS A 116 18.17 -11.83 25.28
N SER A 117 18.26 -10.54 25.58
CA SER A 117 17.40 -9.51 25.02
C SER A 117 18.20 -8.49 24.22
N TYR A 118 17.72 -8.19 23.02
CA TYR A 118 18.37 -7.32 22.04
C TYR A 118 17.39 -6.20 21.64
N PRO A 119 17.39 -5.07 22.37
CA PRO A 119 16.54 -3.93 22.02
C PRO A 119 16.99 -3.29 20.70
N TYR A 120 16.01 -2.73 20.00
CA TYR A 120 16.23 -1.90 18.82
C TYR A 120 15.31 -0.69 18.84
N SER A 121 15.73 0.39 18.18
CA SER A 121 14.87 1.56 17.98
C SER A 121 15.23 2.29 16.71
N GLY A 122 14.31 3.11 16.22
CA GLY A 122 14.55 3.93 15.06
C GLY A 122 13.52 5.04 14.91
N SER A 123 13.85 6.00 14.07
CA SER A 123 12.95 7.05 13.66
C SER A 123 13.17 7.40 12.20
N MET A 124 12.11 7.81 11.55
CA MET A 124 12.13 8.33 10.18
C MET A 124 11.24 9.56 10.11
N THR A 125 11.73 10.58 9.43
CA THR A 125 10.94 11.78 9.09
C THR A 125 10.98 11.97 7.59
N VAL A 126 9.82 12.18 6.99
CA VAL A 126 9.68 12.47 5.57
C VAL A 126 8.95 13.81 5.43
N LEU A 127 9.54 14.73 4.68
CA LEU A 127 8.88 15.97 4.23
C LEU A 127 8.59 15.81 2.74
N VAL A 128 7.34 15.96 2.33
CA VAL A 128 6.92 15.88 0.94
C VAL A 128 6.34 17.22 0.53
N GLY A 129 7.00 17.87 -0.39
CA GLY A 129 6.57 19.12 -1.00
C GLY A 129 6.40 18.96 -2.50
N LYS A 130 5.87 20.01 -3.16
CA LYS A 130 5.58 19.98 -4.60
C LYS A 130 6.81 19.72 -5.49
N ASN A 131 7.98 20.22 -5.09
CA ASN A 131 9.19 20.21 -5.93
C ASN A 131 10.29 19.30 -5.38
N ALA A 132 10.12 18.75 -4.19
CA ALA A 132 11.11 17.88 -3.58
C ALA A 132 10.52 17.07 -2.42
N ALA A 133 11.18 15.99 -2.05
CA ALA A 133 10.99 15.31 -0.78
C ALA A 133 12.31 15.20 -0.03
N ASN A 134 12.24 15.26 1.30
CA ASN A 134 13.38 15.01 2.17
C ASN A 134 13.08 13.86 3.11
N LEU A 135 14.04 12.99 3.29
CA LEU A 135 13.98 11.88 4.23
C LEU A 135 15.15 11.98 5.21
N THR A 136 14.87 11.77 6.48
CA THR A 136 15.87 11.58 7.52
C THR A 136 15.51 10.31 8.28
N MET A 137 16.48 9.41 8.45
CA MET A 137 16.31 8.15 9.15
C MET A 137 17.45 7.92 10.13
N SER A 138 17.13 7.35 11.28
CA SER A 138 18.10 6.84 12.24
C SER A 138 17.61 5.54 12.86
N LEU A 139 18.54 4.56 13.01
CA LEU A 139 18.27 3.26 13.59
C LEU A 139 19.37 2.96 14.62
N ASP A 140 18.99 2.58 15.84
CA ASP A 140 19.90 1.99 16.82
C ASP A 140 19.75 0.46 16.78
N LEU A 141 20.68 -0.17 16.11
CA LEU A 141 20.76 -1.62 15.92
C LEU A 141 21.93 -2.22 16.72
N SER A 142 22.49 -1.48 17.68
CA SER A 142 23.71 -1.88 18.42
C SER A 142 23.57 -3.25 19.10
N SER A 143 22.39 -3.56 19.62
CA SER A 143 22.11 -4.84 20.25
C SER A 143 21.79 -5.93 19.22
N MET A 144 21.10 -5.58 18.13
CA MET A 144 20.80 -6.51 17.04
C MET A 144 22.08 -6.95 16.32
N LEU A 145 23.04 -6.05 16.15
CA LEU A 145 24.34 -6.37 15.57
C LEU A 145 25.09 -7.43 16.38
N LYS A 146 25.04 -7.34 17.73
CA LYS A 146 25.61 -8.37 18.62
C LYS A 146 24.92 -9.73 18.44
N LEU A 147 23.60 -9.75 18.22
CA LEU A 147 22.86 -10.98 17.92
C LEU A 147 23.34 -11.57 16.59
N LEU A 148 23.39 -10.76 15.53
CA LEU A 148 23.82 -11.20 14.20
C LEU A 148 25.26 -11.77 14.26
N GLU A 149 26.18 -11.08 14.92
CA GLU A 149 27.57 -11.55 15.12
C GLU A 149 27.66 -12.85 15.94
N SER A 150 26.67 -13.11 16.82
CA SER A 150 26.63 -14.37 17.56
C SER A 150 26.10 -15.56 16.75
N LEU A 151 25.40 -15.28 15.64
CA LEU A 151 24.80 -16.28 14.76
C LEU A 151 25.57 -16.49 13.46
N ALA A 152 26.35 -15.50 13.04
CA ALA A 152 27.15 -15.54 11.80
C ALA A 152 28.51 -16.19 12.05
N GLU A 153 29.01 -16.92 11.05
CA GLU A 153 30.38 -17.45 11.06
C GLU A 153 31.43 -16.34 10.87
N GLU A 154 31.03 -15.25 10.21
CA GLU A 154 31.91 -14.11 9.96
C GLU A 154 31.44 -12.87 10.73
N ALA A 155 32.38 -12.19 11.37
CA ALA A 155 32.13 -10.92 12.07
C ALA A 155 31.97 -9.78 11.06
N VAL A 156 31.08 -8.83 11.37
CA VAL A 156 30.99 -7.57 10.60
C VAL A 156 32.34 -6.84 10.67
N PRO A 157 32.92 -6.39 9.53
CA PRO A 157 34.17 -5.64 9.51
C PRO A 157 34.15 -4.45 10.47
N ALA A 158 35.23 -4.28 11.19
CA ALA A 158 35.34 -3.31 12.29
C ALA A 158 35.05 -1.86 11.81
N GLU A 159 35.46 -1.54 10.59
CA GLU A 159 35.28 -0.23 9.96
C GLU A 159 33.80 0.15 9.72
N TYR A 160 32.87 -0.83 9.54
CA TYR A 160 31.46 -0.58 9.32
C TYR A 160 30.57 -0.80 10.55
N ARG A 161 31.13 -1.43 11.58
CA ARG A 161 30.39 -1.84 12.79
C ARG A 161 29.71 -0.68 13.48
N ALA A 162 30.36 0.45 13.64
CA ALA A 162 29.81 1.62 14.33
C ALA A 162 28.66 2.24 13.52
N GLN A 163 28.80 2.32 12.20
CA GLN A 163 27.82 2.90 11.29
C GLN A 163 26.59 2.00 11.12
N LEU A 164 26.77 0.67 11.13
CA LEU A 164 25.68 -0.29 11.13
C LEU A 164 24.96 -0.33 12.48
N ALA A 165 25.71 -0.28 13.59
CA ALA A 165 25.13 -0.27 14.94
C ALA A 165 24.22 0.95 15.17
N LYS A 166 24.61 2.13 14.64
CA LYS A 166 23.85 3.39 14.71
C LYS A 166 23.68 3.95 13.30
N PHE A 167 22.89 3.25 12.52
CA PHE A 167 22.65 3.64 11.14
C PHE A 167 21.89 4.96 11.05
N SER A 168 22.35 5.86 10.17
CA SER A 168 21.64 7.06 9.82
C SER A 168 21.78 7.40 8.34
N ALA A 169 20.73 7.97 7.78
CA ALA A 169 20.73 8.42 6.40
C ALA A 169 19.86 9.67 6.24
N GLU A 170 20.26 10.55 5.35
CA GLU A 170 19.46 11.66 4.84
C GLU A 170 19.33 11.50 3.32
N ALA A 171 18.15 11.81 2.76
CA ALA A 171 17.97 11.87 1.31
C ALA A 171 17.22 13.14 0.90
N ILE A 172 17.56 13.62 -0.29
CA ILE A 172 16.89 14.72 -0.96
C ILE A 172 16.51 14.21 -2.36
N LEU A 173 15.22 14.22 -2.64
CA LEU A 173 14.66 13.84 -3.93
C LEU A 173 14.09 15.11 -4.57
N SER A 174 14.66 15.53 -5.69
CA SER A 174 14.24 16.71 -6.46
C SER A 174 14.49 16.43 -7.95
N ASP A 175 15.03 17.35 -8.72
CA ASP A 175 15.51 17.11 -10.08
C ASP A 175 16.70 16.12 -10.10
N LYS A 176 17.34 15.97 -8.94
CA LYS A 176 18.36 14.94 -8.68
C LYS A 176 18.06 14.23 -7.38
N ALA A 177 18.48 12.98 -7.30
CA ALA A 177 18.45 12.20 -6.07
C ALA A 177 19.82 12.30 -5.37
N TYR A 178 19.77 12.66 -4.09
CA TYR A 178 20.96 12.73 -3.23
C TYR A 178 20.74 11.89 -1.98
N ILE A 179 21.80 11.21 -1.53
CA ILE A 179 21.81 10.48 -0.27
C ILE A 179 23.08 10.83 0.52
N LYS A 180 22.97 10.83 1.84
CA LYS A 180 24.09 11.01 2.75
C LYS A 180 23.98 9.99 3.89
N SER A 181 25.03 9.26 4.17
CA SER A 181 25.08 8.30 5.27
C SER A 181 26.53 8.09 5.72
N PRO A 182 26.82 8.04 7.04
CA PRO A 182 28.14 7.67 7.54
C PRO A 182 28.62 6.29 7.07
N LEU A 183 27.67 5.37 6.80
CA LEU A 183 28.01 4.06 6.24
C LEU A 183 28.55 4.18 4.82
N LEU A 184 27.92 4.99 3.97
CA LEU A 184 28.42 5.26 2.63
C LEU A 184 29.78 5.96 2.65
N ASP A 185 29.96 6.92 3.56
CA ASP A 185 31.27 7.58 3.74
C ASP A 185 32.36 6.57 4.06
N ALA A 186 32.09 5.60 4.94
CA ALA A 186 33.05 4.55 5.31
C ALA A 186 33.31 3.59 4.13
N MET A 187 32.26 3.16 3.40
CA MET A 187 32.39 2.24 2.26
C MET A 187 33.14 2.87 1.07
N SER A 188 33.02 4.17 0.90
CA SER A 188 33.64 4.91 -0.22
C SER A 188 34.94 5.60 0.18
N GLU A 189 35.43 5.39 1.40
CA GLU A 189 36.62 6.08 1.97
C GLU A 189 36.53 7.61 1.83
N SER A 190 35.32 8.14 1.88
CA SER A 190 35.03 9.54 1.66
C SER A 190 35.07 10.35 2.95
N LYS A 191 35.15 11.68 2.83
CA LYS A 191 35.06 12.57 3.99
C LYS A 191 33.69 12.43 4.66
N SER A 192 33.69 12.47 5.99
CA SER A 192 32.43 12.46 6.76
C SER A 192 31.47 13.56 6.31
N GLY A 193 30.21 13.21 6.09
CA GLY A 193 29.16 14.13 5.67
C GLY A 193 29.09 14.37 4.16
N THR A 194 29.68 13.49 3.36
CA THR A 194 29.60 13.53 1.90
C THR A 194 28.16 13.22 1.44
N TRP A 195 27.69 14.00 0.48
CA TRP A 195 26.46 13.70 -0.26
C TRP A 195 26.82 12.92 -1.52
N TYR A 196 26.04 11.93 -1.83
CA TYR A 196 26.18 11.12 -3.03
C TYR A 196 25.02 11.40 -3.96
N SER A 197 25.31 11.85 -5.19
CA SER A 197 24.32 12.04 -6.24
C SER A 197 24.11 10.70 -6.94
N LEU A 198 22.84 10.28 -7.02
CA LEU A 198 22.39 9.05 -7.68
C LEU A 198 21.91 9.31 -9.12
N GLY A 199 22.08 10.53 -9.62
CA GLY A 199 21.67 10.94 -10.96
C GLY A 199 20.40 11.78 -11.01
N GLU A 200 19.92 12.02 -12.23
CA GLU A 200 18.73 12.80 -12.51
C GLU A 200 17.45 12.06 -12.06
N LEU A 201 16.50 12.82 -11.54
CA LEU A 201 15.19 12.31 -11.09
C LEU A 201 14.11 13.29 -11.51
N ASN A 202 13.09 12.83 -12.23
CA ASN A 202 11.90 13.65 -12.49
C ASN A 202 10.93 13.60 -11.32
N TYR A 203 11.32 14.21 -10.19
CA TYR A 203 10.49 14.24 -8.98
C TYR A 203 9.12 14.89 -9.22
N SER A 204 9.08 15.95 -10.03
CA SER A 204 7.82 16.66 -10.30
C SER A 204 6.79 15.75 -10.97
N GLU A 205 7.22 14.92 -11.90
CA GLU A 205 6.35 13.93 -12.55
C GLU A 205 5.86 12.86 -11.56
N LEU A 206 6.78 12.29 -10.76
CA LEU A 206 6.43 11.32 -9.72
C LEU A 206 5.43 11.90 -8.70
N TYR A 207 5.64 13.17 -8.30
CA TYR A 207 4.73 13.87 -7.40
C TYR A 207 3.35 14.05 -8.04
N GLN A 208 3.27 14.46 -9.31
CA GLN A 208 2.00 14.62 -10.01
C GLN A 208 1.29 13.28 -10.20
N GLN A 209 2.00 12.21 -10.52
CA GLN A 209 1.44 10.86 -10.58
C GLN A 209 0.88 10.43 -9.23
N ALA A 210 1.63 10.65 -8.13
CA ALA A 210 1.17 10.35 -6.78
C ALA A 210 -0.06 11.18 -6.37
N ILE A 211 -0.10 12.49 -6.70
CA ILE A 211 -1.26 13.36 -6.47
C ILE A 211 -2.46 12.90 -7.28
N SER A 212 -2.26 12.55 -8.55
CA SER A 212 -3.34 12.07 -9.43
C SER A 212 -3.91 10.75 -8.90
N ALA A 213 -3.07 9.82 -8.49
CA ALA A 213 -3.48 8.56 -7.87
C ALA A 213 -4.20 8.79 -6.53
N ALA A 214 -3.69 9.68 -5.67
CA ALA A 214 -4.34 10.05 -4.41
C ALA A 214 -5.67 10.76 -4.63
N SER A 215 -5.76 11.62 -5.66
CA SER A 215 -7.00 12.33 -6.03
C SER A 215 -8.02 11.36 -6.64
N ALA A 216 -7.59 10.44 -7.47
CA ALA A 216 -8.42 9.36 -7.99
C ALA A 216 -8.93 8.47 -6.84
N SER A 217 -8.07 8.11 -5.88
CA SER A 217 -8.46 7.37 -4.67
C SER A 217 -9.38 8.19 -3.75
N ALA A 218 -9.24 9.51 -3.70
CA ALA A 218 -10.10 10.40 -2.91
C ALA A 218 -11.43 10.68 -3.60
N SER A 219 -11.48 10.67 -4.94
CA SER A 219 -12.72 10.75 -5.73
C SER A 219 -13.38 9.37 -5.84
N ALA A 220 -12.60 8.29 -5.80
CA ALA A 220 -13.08 6.93 -5.62
C ALA A 220 -13.54 6.75 -4.16
N ALA A 221 -14.67 7.39 -3.83
CA ALA A 221 -15.19 7.43 -2.46
C ALA A 221 -15.66 6.08 -1.95
N THR A 222 -15.64 5.02 -2.77
CA THR A 222 -16.20 3.71 -2.44
C THR A 222 -15.31 2.57 -2.93
N VAL A 223 -15.54 1.38 -2.37
CA VAL A 223 -14.85 0.13 -2.77
C VAL A 223 -15.07 -0.15 -4.26
N GLY A 224 -16.30 0.07 -4.76
CA GLY A 224 -16.65 -0.12 -6.16
C GLY A 224 -15.78 0.73 -7.09
N HIS A 225 -15.70 2.03 -6.83
CA HIS A 225 -14.85 2.94 -7.62
C HIS A 225 -13.35 2.59 -7.51
N LEU A 226 -12.87 2.16 -6.33
CA LEU A 226 -11.48 1.72 -6.18
C LEU A 226 -11.17 0.51 -7.05
N LEU A 227 -12.03 -0.52 -7.02
CA LEU A 227 -11.85 -1.71 -7.86
C LEU A 227 -11.96 -1.38 -9.35
N TYR A 228 -12.87 -0.47 -9.72
CA TYR A 228 -13.00 0.00 -11.10
C TYR A 228 -11.72 0.70 -11.59
N ALA A 229 -11.18 1.62 -10.78
CA ALA A 229 -9.94 2.32 -11.10
C ALA A 229 -8.74 1.36 -11.22
N MET A 230 -8.66 0.34 -10.37
CA MET A 230 -7.62 -0.69 -10.45
C MET A 230 -7.72 -1.50 -11.74
N MET A 231 -8.94 -1.87 -12.17
CA MET A 231 -9.19 -2.55 -13.44
C MET A 231 -8.79 -1.70 -14.65
N GLN A 232 -9.06 -0.38 -14.60
CA GLN A 232 -8.67 0.53 -15.70
C GLN A 232 -7.16 0.70 -15.85
N GLN A 233 -6.42 0.71 -14.73
CA GLN A 233 -4.97 0.96 -14.76
C GLN A 233 -4.17 -0.25 -15.24
N GLY A 234 -4.74 -1.45 -15.26
CA GLY A 234 -4.01 -2.69 -15.50
C GLY A 234 -2.94 -2.90 -14.43
N ASP A 235 -3.00 -3.97 -13.67
CA ASP A 235 -2.01 -4.24 -12.64
C ASP A 235 -0.75 -4.83 -13.25
N ALA A 236 0.44 -4.30 -12.91
CA ALA A 236 1.73 -4.86 -13.28
C ALA A 236 1.93 -6.32 -12.81
N ASN A 237 1.14 -6.75 -11.82
CA ASN A 237 1.14 -8.12 -11.30
C ASN A 237 0.02 -9.00 -11.89
N HIS A 238 -0.76 -8.51 -12.83
CA HIS A 238 -1.88 -9.21 -13.48
C HIS A 238 -2.98 -9.72 -12.51
N PHE A 239 -3.10 -9.13 -11.32
CA PHE A 239 -4.09 -9.56 -10.34
C PHE A 239 -5.48 -8.99 -10.60
N PHE A 240 -5.57 -7.79 -11.19
CA PHE A 240 -6.82 -7.09 -11.51
C PHE A 240 -6.96 -6.80 -13.02
N ASP A 241 -6.39 -7.63 -13.87
CA ASP A 241 -6.40 -7.43 -15.32
C ASP A 241 -7.68 -7.93 -16.01
N SER A 242 -8.54 -8.60 -15.25
CA SER A 242 -9.84 -9.07 -15.75
C SER A 242 -11.00 -8.60 -14.87
N TRP A 243 -12.17 -8.47 -15.47
CA TRP A 243 -13.39 -8.14 -14.76
C TRP A 243 -13.80 -9.25 -13.77
N GLU A 244 -13.50 -10.51 -14.08
CA GLU A 244 -13.75 -11.65 -13.21
C GLU A 244 -12.92 -11.55 -11.92
N SER A 245 -11.64 -11.19 -12.02
CA SER A 245 -10.79 -11.01 -10.83
C SER A 245 -11.27 -9.85 -9.95
N CYS A 246 -11.78 -8.77 -10.55
CA CYS A 246 -12.38 -7.66 -9.80
C CYS A 246 -13.69 -8.07 -9.12
N ILE A 247 -14.55 -8.87 -9.78
CA ILE A 247 -15.78 -9.42 -9.18
C ILE A 247 -15.42 -10.39 -8.05
N ALA A 248 -14.44 -11.28 -8.26
CA ALA A 248 -13.99 -12.19 -7.22
C ALA A 248 -13.46 -11.43 -5.99
N ALA A 249 -12.64 -10.40 -6.21
CA ALA A 249 -12.19 -9.51 -5.12
C ALA A 249 -13.35 -8.82 -4.41
N ALA A 250 -14.34 -8.31 -5.14
CA ALA A 250 -15.54 -7.71 -4.56
C ALA A 250 -16.34 -8.71 -3.71
N GLN A 251 -16.47 -9.96 -4.17
CA GLN A 251 -17.13 -11.02 -3.41
C GLN A 251 -16.39 -11.35 -2.12
N LEU A 252 -15.04 -11.42 -2.15
CA LEU A 252 -14.22 -11.62 -0.96
C LEU A 252 -14.35 -10.44 0.01
N ILE A 253 -14.34 -9.21 -0.49
CA ILE A 253 -14.55 -8.01 0.33
C ILE A 253 -15.95 -8.05 0.98
N LYS A 254 -16.99 -8.41 0.24
CA LYS A 254 -18.35 -8.56 0.80
C LYS A 254 -18.44 -9.67 1.84
N LEU A 255 -17.77 -10.78 1.63
CA LEU A 255 -17.74 -11.88 2.61
C LEU A 255 -17.15 -11.41 3.94
N MET A 256 -16.14 -10.54 3.90
CA MET A 256 -15.47 -10.02 5.09
C MET A 256 -16.13 -8.78 5.69
N TYR A 257 -16.60 -7.87 4.85
CA TYR A 257 -16.95 -6.50 5.26
C TYR A 257 -18.36 -6.04 4.85
N ALA A 258 -19.28 -6.97 4.53
CA ALA A 258 -20.67 -6.57 4.32
C ALA A 258 -21.25 -5.90 5.57
N ASP A 259 -22.22 -5.01 5.38
CA ASP A 259 -22.87 -4.27 6.47
C ASP A 259 -23.40 -5.20 7.60
N SER A 260 -23.79 -6.42 7.24
CA SER A 260 -24.26 -7.45 8.16
C SER A 260 -23.17 -8.03 9.09
N THR A 261 -21.90 -7.86 8.76
CA THR A 261 -20.76 -8.31 9.59
C THR A 261 -20.40 -7.28 10.67
N PHE A 262 -20.91 -6.05 10.54
CA PHE A 262 -20.68 -5.00 11.53
C PHE A 262 -21.79 -4.96 12.59
N VAL A 263 -21.39 -4.86 13.86
CA VAL A 263 -22.29 -4.68 14.99
C VAL A 263 -22.20 -3.24 15.45
N LYS A 264 -23.34 -2.54 15.53
CA LYS A 264 -23.38 -1.17 16.05
C LYS A 264 -23.00 -1.15 17.53
N SER A 265 -22.07 -0.28 17.92
CA SER A 265 -21.59 -0.13 19.30
C SER A 265 -21.47 1.36 19.65
N GLY A 266 -22.42 1.88 20.42
CA GLY A 266 -22.49 3.31 20.72
C GLY A 266 -22.68 4.15 19.46
N SER A 267 -21.76 5.10 19.23
CA SER A 267 -21.71 5.94 18.01
C SER A 267 -20.92 5.31 16.86
N GLY A 268 -20.39 4.12 17.05
CA GLY A 268 -19.51 3.46 16.06
C GLY A 268 -19.94 2.02 15.76
N TYR A 269 -18.95 1.26 15.30
CA TYR A 269 -19.13 -0.12 14.87
C TYR A 269 -18.04 -1.02 15.42
N GLN A 270 -18.40 -2.29 15.65
CA GLN A 270 -17.49 -3.39 15.92
C GLN A 270 -17.61 -4.40 14.78
N TRP A 271 -16.48 -4.99 14.42
CA TRP A 271 -16.38 -6.03 13.42
C TRP A 271 -15.45 -7.12 13.93
N HIS A 272 -15.82 -8.36 13.69
CA HIS A 272 -15.08 -9.55 14.10
C HIS A 272 -14.89 -10.47 12.90
N PHE A 273 -13.67 -11.01 12.75
CA PHE A 273 -13.34 -12.01 11.77
C PHE A 273 -12.46 -13.08 12.45
N GLY A 274 -13.06 -14.23 12.71
CA GLY A 274 -12.41 -15.34 13.43
C GLY A 274 -12.25 -16.58 12.56
N LEU A 275 -12.02 -17.72 13.21
CA LEU A 275 -11.83 -19.00 12.54
C LEU A 275 -13.02 -19.44 11.67
N VAL A 276 -14.24 -19.11 12.10
CA VAL A 276 -15.45 -19.45 11.33
C VAL A 276 -15.51 -18.66 10.03
N GLU A 277 -15.22 -17.37 10.08
CA GLU A 277 -15.18 -16.47 8.92
C GLU A 277 -14.01 -16.84 8.01
N LEU A 278 -12.85 -17.17 8.58
CA LEU A 278 -11.69 -17.65 7.84
C LEU A 278 -12.00 -18.95 7.08
N ALA A 279 -12.64 -19.92 7.71
CA ALA A 279 -13.06 -21.15 7.06
C ALA A 279 -14.02 -20.88 5.88
N LYS A 280 -14.99 -19.96 6.06
CA LYS A 280 -15.89 -19.55 4.97
C LYS A 280 -15.13 -18.89 3.81
N LEU A 281 -14.15 -18.03 4.13
CA LEU A 281 -13.30 -17.39 3.14
C LEU A 281 -12.50 -18.43 2.33
N MET A 282 -11.85 -19.37 3.01
CA MET A 282 -11.09 -20.45 2.36
C MET A 282 -11.98 -21.30 1.47
N ASN A 283 -13.19 -21.67 1.92
CA ASN A 283 -14.14 -22.43 1.11
C ASN A 283 -14.65 -21.67 -0.13
N SER A 284 -14.62 -20.31 -0.10
CA SER A 284 -15.00 -19.52 -1.27
C SER A 284 -13.88 -19.45 -2.32
N MET A 285 -12.64 -19.66 -1.92
CA MET A 285 -11.46 -19.66 -2.79
C MET A 285 -11.11 -21.04 -3.33
N ASP A 286 -11.40 -22.08 -2.55
CA ASP A 286 -11.15 -23.49 -2.89
C ASP A 286 -12.42 -24.30 -2.67
N SER A 287 -13.08 -24.69 -3.77
CA SER A 287 -14.31 -25.48 -3.74
C SER A 287 -14.07 -26.99 -3.59
N GLU A 288 -12.83 -27.45 -3.70
CA GLU A 288 -12.48 -28.89 -3.61
C GLU A 288 -12.28 -29.32 -2.15
N THR A 289 -11.88 -28.40 -1.28
CA THR A 289 -11.62 -28.64 0.13
C THR A 289 -12.71 -28.03 0.99
N SER A 290 -13.18 -28.74 2.02
CA SER A 290 -14.17 -28.20 2.98
C SER A 290 -13.48 -27.84 4.29
N TYR A 291 -13.31 -26.54 4.53
CA TYR A 291 -12.75 -26.01 5.75
C TYR A 291 -13.84 -25.71 6.79
N THR A 292 -13.55 -26.01 8.03
CA THR A 292 -14.35 -25.63 9.21
C THR A 292 -13.42 -25.07 10.28
N ALA A 293 -13.96 -24.34 11.25
CA ALA A 293 -13.16 -23.87 12.38
C ALA A 293 -12.45 -25.02 13.11
N ASP A 294 -13.12 -26.18 13.21
CA ASP A 294 -12.55 -27.36 13.88
C ASP A 294 -11.46 -28.02 13.05
N SER A 295 -11.60 -28.04 11.68
CA SER A 295 -10.52 -28.55 10.82
C SER A 295 -9.30 -27.64 10.91
N LEU A 296 -9.46 -26.33 10.88
CA LEU A 296 -8.36 -25.36 11.02
C LEU A 296 -7.62 -25.53 12.35
N LYS A 297 -8.37 -25.77 13.45
CA LYS A 297 -7.76 -26.06 14.76
C LYS A 297 -6.97 -27.37 14.74
N LYS A 298 -7.51 -28.39 14.11
CA LYS A 298 -6.83 -29.69 13.97
C LYS A 298 -5.57 -29.59 13.10
N ASP A 299 -5.59 -28.69 12.10
CA ASP A 299 -4.45 -28.43 11.22
C ASP A 299 -3.43 -27.45 11.85
N GLY A 300 -3.61 -27.13 13.12
CA GLY A 300 -2.65 -26.37 13.92
C GLY A 300 -2.96 -24.90 14.13
N LEU A 301 -3.99 -24.32 13.50
CA LEU A 301 -4.43 -22.93 13.77
C LEU A 301 -5.43 -22.93 14.91
N SER A 302 -4.93 -22.94 16.16
CA SER A 302 -5.77 -23.12 17.35
C SER A 302 -6.60 -21.90 17.71
N ASP A 303 -6.13 -20.69 17.37
CA ASP A 303 -6.89 -19.44 17.51
C ASP A 303 -6.53 -18.45 16.41
N PHE A 304 -7.54 -17.71 15.93
CA PHE A 304 -7.37 -16.62 14.97
C PHE A 304 -8.53 -15.64 15.16
N ALA A 305 -8.19 -14.38 15.37
CA ALA A 305 -9.17 -13.32 15.47
C ALA A 305 -8.62 -11.98 14.96
N LEU A 306 -9.42 -11.28 14.18
CA LEU A 306 -9.28 -9.87 13.86
C LEU A 306 -10.49 -9.15 14.41
N ASP A 307 -10.29 -8.29 15.41
CA ASP A 307 -11.34 -7.50 16.03
C ASP A 307 -11.12 -6.02 15.73
N MET A 308 -12.06 -5.40 15.04
CA MET A 308 -12.00 -3.97 14.74
C MET A 308 -13.09 -3.21 15.48
N THR A 309 -12.71 -2.09 16.06
CA THR A 309 -13.64 -1.11 16.65
C THR A 309 -13.42 0.23 16.00
N VAL A 310 -14.47 0.86 15.51
CA VAL A 310 -14.42 2.19 14.89
C VAL A 310 -15.36 3.13 15.60
N GLN A 311 -14.85 4.33 15.97
CA GLN A 311 -15.62 5.39 16.60
C GLN A 311 -15.19 6.74 16.01
N GLY A 312 -16.05 7.36 15.20
CA GLY A 312 -15.69 8.58 14.46
C GLY A 312 -14.46 8.36 13.59
N THR A 313 -13.44 9.18 13.75
CA THR A 313 -12.16 9.08 13.02
C THR A 313 -11.16 8.12 13.65
N SER A 314 -11.51 7.47 14.74
CA SER A 314 -10.62 6.54 15.47
C SER A 314 -10.98 5.10 15.14
N ALA A 315 -9.96 4.30 14.85
CA ALA A 315 -10.10 2.85 14.67
C ALA A 315 -9.07 2.10 15.51
N THR A 316 -9.49 0.96 16.05
CA THR A 316 -8.59 0.01 16.71
C THR A 316 -8.81 -1.35 16.07
N LEU A 317 -7.74 -1.98 15.62
CA LEU A 317 -7.71 -3.37 15.14
C LEU A 317 -6.84 -4.18 16.10
N VAL A 318 -7.39 -5.26 16.63
CA VAL A 318 -6.67 -6.27 17.40
C VAL A 318 -6.56 -7.52 16.54
N CYS A 319 -5.35 -8.02 16.35
CA CYS A 319 -5.06 -9.26 15.65
C CYS A 319 -4.46 -10.25 16.63
N LYS A 320 -5.03 -11.45 16.69
CA LYS A 320 -4.51 -12.59 17.45
C LYS A 320 -4.40 -13.80 16.52
N MET A 321 -3.31 -14.54 16.68
CA MET A 321 -3.14 -15.82 16.01
C MET A 321 -2.34 -16.75 16.92
N ILE A 322 -2.82 -17.95 17.08
CA ILE A 322 -2.12 -19.01 17.83
C ILE A 322 -2.05 -20.25 16.91
N MET A 323 -0.84 -20.64 16.62
CA MET A 323 -0.55 -21.86 15.86
C MET A 323 0.16 -22.86 16.77
N GLY A 324 -0.12 -24.12 16.61
CA GLY A 324 0.51 -25.18 17.39
C GLY A 324 0.31 -26.55 16.77
N ASP A 325 0.85 -27.56 17.44
CA ASP A 325 0.70 -28.96 17.14
C ASP A 325 0.32 -29.74 18.41
N ASP A 326 0.30 -31.07 18.35
CA ASP A 326 -0.01 -31.95 19.49
C ASP A 326 0.95 -31.75 20.67
N SER A 327 2.12 -31.15 20.46
CA SER A 327 3.10 -30.80 21.50
C SER A 327 2.83 -29.41 22.15
N GLY A 328 1.81 -28.68 21.69
CA GLY A 328 1.34 -27.39 22.22
C GLY A 328 1.63 -26.22 21.28
N THR A 329 1.42 -25.00 21.76
CA THR A 329 1.59 -23.76 21.00
C THR A 329 3.00 -23.61 20.44
N LEU A 330 3.14 -23.40 19.13
CA LEU A 330 4.39 -23.13 18.43
C LEU A 330 4.62 -21.63 18.20
N VAL A 331 3.59 -20.93 17.71
CA VAL A 331 3.66 -19.51 17.38
C VAL A 331 2.46 -18.78 17.98
N THR A 332 2.74 -17.64 18.59
CA THR A 332 1.70 -16.70 19.02
C THR A 332 1.98 -15.34 18.39
N LEU A 333 0.97 -14.74 17.78
CA LEU A 333 0.96 -13.34 17.34
C LEU A 333 -0.12 -12.60 18.14
N ASP A 334 0.26 -11.49 18.73
CA ASP A 334 -0.67 -10.53 19.34
C ASP A 334 -0.29 -9.13 18.86
N MET A 335 -1.24 -8.43 18.24
CA MET A 335 -0.99 -7.11 17.68
C MET A 335 -2.21 -6.21 17.87
N THR A 336 -1.98 -4.97 18.26
CA THR A 336 -2.99 -3.92 18.28
C THR A 336 -2.55 -2.76 17.42
N VAL A 337 -3.36 -2.40 16.44
CA VAL A 337 -3.20 -1.21 15.59
C VAL A 337 -4.26 -0.20 15.98
N LYS A 338 -3.86 1.06 16.16
CA LYS A 338 -4.76 2.18 16.44
C LYS A 338 -4.51 3.28 15.45
N SER A 339 -5.58 3.91 14.98
CA SER A 339 -5.54 5.13 14.19
C SER A 339 -6.51 6.16 14.75
N SER A 340 -6.15 7.43 14.71
CA SER A 340 -6.99 8.54 15.13
C SER A 340 -6.53 9.82 14.44
N GLY A 341 -7.35 10.34 13.52
CA GLY A 341 -6.98 11.48 12.72
C GLY A 341 -5.68 11.25 11.95
N ASN A 342 -4.67 12.06 12.25
CA ASN A 342 -3.34 12.01 11.61
C ASN A 342 -2.32 11.16 12.36
N GLN A 343 -2.73 10.34 13.31
CA GLN A 343 -1.87 9.48 14.12
C GLN A 343 -2.21 8.02 13.90
N ALA A 344 -1.19 7.18 13.84
CA ALA A 344 -1.35 5.73 13.89
C ALA A 344 -0.28 5.10 14.79
N SER A 345 -0.61 3.98 15.39
CA SER A 345 0.33 3.18 16.18
C SER A 345 0.05 1.70 16.02
N ALA A 346 1.09 0.89 16.11
CA ALA A 346 0.99 -0.55 16.14
C ALA A 346 1.90 -1.09 17.24
N LYS A 347 1.34 -1.93 18.11
CA LYS A 347 2.09 -2.61 19.18
C LYS A 347 1.77 -4.08 19.14
N GLY A 348 2.77 -4.90 19.42
CA GLY A 348 2.52 -6.32 19.48
C GLY A 348 3.75 -7.15 19.77
N SER A 349 3.54 -8.44 19.72
CA SER A 349 4.60 -9.44 19.84
C SER A 349 4.34 -10.64 18.94
N VAL A 350 5.43 -11.23 18.48
CA VAL A 350 5.46 -12.57 17.87
C VAL A 350 6.34 -13.43 18.76
N GLN A 351 5.81 -14.54 19.25
CA GLN A 351 6.53 -15.50 20.04
C GLN A 351 6.62 -16.83 19.30
N VAL A 352 7.81 -17.37 19.19
CA VAL A 352 8.08 -18.72 18.69
C VAL A 352 8.62 -19.54 19.85
N ARG A 353 7.92 -20.61 20.20
CA ARG A 353 8.23 -21.48 21.36
C ARG A 353 9.70 -21.94 21.32
N ASN A 354 10.39 -21.79 22.43
CA ASN A 354 11.77 -22.20 22.65
C ASN A 354 12.79 -21.58 21.68
N LEU A 355 12.40 -20.53 20.92
CA LEU A 355 13.27 -19.86 19.97
C LEU A 355 13.42 -18.37 20.29
N CYS A 356 12.35 -17.61 20.16
CA CYS A 356 12.42 -16.17 20.35
C CYS A 356 11.05 -15.54 20.65
N GLU A 357 11.12 -14.33 21.19
CA GLU A 357 10.00 -13.39 21.24
C GLU A 357 10.44 -12.07 20.63
N VAL A 358 9.69 -11.55 19.67
CA VAL A 358 9.90 -10.24 19.06
C VAL A 358 8.78 -9.32 19.48
N THR A 359 9.10 -8.24 20.18
CA THR A 359 8.14 -7.18 20.49
C THR A 359 8.37 -5.98 19.60
N PHE A 360 7.32 -5.24 19.28
CA PHE A 360 7.40 -3.98 18.52
C PHE A 360 6.39 -2.95 19.04
N ASP A 361 6.80 -1.68 18.93
CA ASP A 361 5.97 -0.51 19.22
C ASP A 361 6.30 0.55 18.17
N LEU A 362 5.35 0.77 17.26
CA LEU A 362 5.44 1.70 16.15
C LEU A 362 4.49 2.85 16.40
N ALA A 363 4.90 4.07 16.12
CA ALA A 363 4.01 5.23 16.13
C ALA A 363 4.32 6.12 14.94
N SER A 364 3.29 6.60 14.27
CA SER A 364 3.41 7.51 13.13
C SER A 364 2.46 8.70 13.28
N THR A 365 2.89 9.82 12.70
CA THR A 365 2.06 11.01 12.52
C THR A 365 2.22 11.51 11.09
N ALA A 366 1.17 12.10 10.53
CA ALA A 366 1.22 12.77 9.24
C ALA A 366 0.43 14.08 9.32
N GLN A 367 1.06 15.23 8.99
CA GLN A 367 0.41 16.52 9.09
C GLN A 367 0.98 17.52 8.09
N ALA A 368 0.17 18.48 7.70
CA ALA A 368 0.64 19.64 6.95
C ALA A 368 1.62 20.46 7.80
N THR A 369 2.65 21.01 7.18
CA THR A 369 3.69 21.81 7.85
C THR A 369 4.08 23.01 7.01
N SER A 370 4.62 24.05 7.67
CA SER A 370 5.28 25.18 7.02
C SER A 370 6.79 24.98 6.84
N GLU A 371 7.33 23.83 7.23
CA GLU A 371 8.74 23.50 7.02
C GLU A 371 9.07 23.51 5.52
N SER A 372 10.20 24.13 5.16
CA SER A 372 10.67 24.14 3.79
C SER A 372 11.36 22.82 3.43
N VAL A 373 11.07 22.32 2.24
CA VAL A 373 11.72 21.13 1.69
C VAL A 373 12.99 21.57 0.94
N LYS A 374 14.11 20.92 1.23
CA LYS A 374 15.38 21.15 0.55
C LYS A 374 15.32 20.54 -0.85
N THR A 375 15.82 21.25 -1.85
CA THR A 375 15.91 20.77 -3.24
C THR A 375 17.33 20.30 -3.61
N ALA A 376 18.33 20.60 -2.79
CA ALA A 376 19.72 20.20 -2.98
C ALA A 376 20.46 20.20 -1.62
N PRO A 377 21.63 19.57 -1.53
CA PRO A 377 22.57 19.77 -0.44
C PRO A 377 22.95 21.25 -0.26
N ALA A 378 23.33 21.64 0.94
CA ALA A 378 23.72 23.01 1.23
C ALA A 378 24.89 23.48 0.34
N ALA A 379 24.95 24.78 0.02
CA ALA A 379 26.04 25.35 -0.73
C ALA A 379 27.41 25.03 -0.06
N GLY A 380 28.37 24.54 -0.85
CA GLY A 380 29.68 24.09 -0.35
C GLY A 380 29.73 22.70 0.26
N ALA A 381 28.62 21.95 0.24
CA ALA A 381 28.65 20.55 0.62
C ALA A 381 29.57 19.73 -0.32
N ASN A 382 30.26 18.75 0.25
CA ASN A 382 31.00 17.78 -0.56
C ASN A 382 30.01 16.86 -1.25
N ILE A 383 30.04 16.80 -2.58
CA ILE A 383 29.13 15.96 -3.39
C ILE A 383 29.99 15.06 -4.27
N VAL A 384 29.73 13.77 -4.24
CA VAL A 384 30.30 12.76 -5.12
C VAL A 384 29.20 12.24 -6.04
N ASP A 385 29.45 12.24 -7.33
CA ASP A 385 28.51 11.67 -8.31
C ASP A 385 28.82 10.19 -8.48
N LEU A 386 27.87 9.32 -8.10
CA LEU A 386 28.00 7.88 -8.24
C LEU A 386 27.59 7.39 -9.65
N GLY A 387 26.90 8.24 -10.46
CA GLY A 387 26.31 7.80 -11.73
C GLY A 387 25.34 6.62 -11.57
N ALA A 388 24.64 6.28 -12.63
CA ALA A 388 23.70 5.15 -12.63
C ALA A 388 24.39 3.75 -12.54
N GLU A 389 25.71 3.68 -12.67
CA GLU A 389 26.45 2.41 -12.82
C GLU A 389 27.27 1.97 -11.59
N THR A 390 27.28 2.74 -10.49
CA THR A 390 28.29 2.51 -9.41
C THR A 390 27.71 2.31 -8.02
N LEU A 391 26.47 1.91 -7.85
CA LEU A 391 26.06 1.35 -6.55
C LEU A 391 26.66 -0.07 -6.43
N PRO A 392 27.59 -0.31 -5.51
CA PRO A 392 28.03 -1.67 -5.23
C PRO A 392 26.90 -2.36 -4.44
N ILE A 393 25.88 -2.81 -5.14
CA ILE A 393 24.97 -3.81 -4.58
C ILE A 393 25.77 -5.10 -4.65
N ALA A 394 26.37 -5.47 -3.52
CA ALA A 394 26.99 -6.77 -3.35
C ALA A 394 25.96 -7.84 -3.75
N GLY A 395 26.31 -8.64 -4.77
CA GLY A 395 25.55 -9.79 -5.22
C GLY A 395 25.54 -10.92 -4.21
#